data_8f7b9d33c4cd7789dbb96674fe5e9dd4
#
_entry.id   8f7b9d33c4cd7789dbb96674fe5e9dd4
#
_cell.length_a   1.000
_cell.length_b   1.000
_cell.length_c   1.000
_cell.angle_alpha   90.00
_cell.angle_beta   90.00
_cell.angle_gamma   90.00
#
_symmetry.space_group_name_H-M   'P 1'
#
loop_
_entity.id
_entity.type
_entity.pdbx_description
1 polymer ?
#
loop_
_entity_poly.entity_id
_entity_poly.type
_entity_poly.pdbx_seq_one_letter_code
_entity_poly.pdbx_strand_id
1 'polypeptide(L)'
;MDPDRRHPGHGTDRDGTATAHRRVPVQAPVSGRPRGRARTVTVVASCLVLLAAAVVLGARAVGREPTVTLLANWTGRDEANLRRAVIEPFERVYHVHVDYQGSSAESQVLGADVEAGTPPDVVVLTGPGELADYAGQKQLQPLDGLIPREDFGTSWATPLADGHVYWFPLKADLKSIVWYPAGTGEGQRRAARDDPAQWCVGMGSGATSGWPGTDWIEDILLQQQGPRVYQSWTSGKLSWRSPEVRRAWTTWGRLMGAGTSEKLLRRTLKTGYAEASAPVTATPRGCTLEHQASFIRTQSTAWKQADGRYDPSAALIPGATAKDSWEVSGDLVALLHATPQAKRLIRYLSSPAAQRAWADAESAFSVDTRARPAATGPTWHRTLATTLLSPAATHCFDASDAMPPTVRDAFAEAVIDYLAHPARLTSLLTTLDTLRSAPGQTWLPSVCDQVP
;
A
#
# COMPACT_ATOMS: atom_id res chain seq x y z
N MET A 1 21.67 -34.38 -40.50
CA MET A 1 22.37 -33.85 -41.68
C MET A 1 23.19 -32.65 -41.16
N ASP A 2 24.40 -32.93 -40.80
CA ASP A 2 25.62 -32.14 -40.69
C ASP A 2 26.12 -31.85 -42.12
N PRO A 3 27.07 -31.01 -42.48
CA PRO A 3 28.11 -30.35 -41.66
C PRO A 3 28.52 -28.91 -42.15
N ASP A 4 29.24 -28.21 -41.31
CA ASP A 4 30.72 -28.04 -41.30
C ASP A 4 31.29 -26.91 -42.22
N ARG A 5 32.16 -26.06 -41.65
CA ARG A 5 33.53 -25.61 -42.01
C ARG A 5 33.91 -24.31 -41.33
N ARG A 6 34.74 -24.34 -40.26
CA ARG A 6 36.22 -24.40 -40.20
C ARG A 6 36.95 -23.10 -40.59
N HIS A 7 37.68 -22.60 -39.65
CA HIS A 7 38.93 -21.84 -39.60
C HIS A 7 39.94 -22.11 -40.76
N PRO A 8 41.14 -21.49 -40.84
CA PRO A 8 41.95 -20.70 -39.89
C PRO A 8 42.91 -19.64 -40.55
N GLY A 9 43.80 -19.08 -39.75
CA GLY A 9 45.23 -18.86 -40.08
C GLY A 9 45.78 -17.48 -39.78
N HIS A 10 46.64 -17.42 -38.79
CA HIS A 10 48.09 -17.28 -38.78
C HIS A 10 48.64 -16.05 -39.56
N GLY A 11 49.52 -15.26 -39.04
CA GLY A 11 50.82 -15.44 -38.45
C GLY A 11 51.58 -14.14 -38.33
N THR A 12 52.36 -14.15 -37.31
CA THR A 12 53.82 -13.98 -37.13
C THR A 12 54.48 -12.59 -37.28
N ASP A 13 55.08 -12.25 -36.15
CA ASP A 13 56.37 -11.73 -35.87
C ASP A 13 57.17 -10.93 -36.94
N ARG A 14 57.79 -9.83 -36.48
CA ARG A 14 59.23 -9.70 -36.43
C ARG A 14 59.74 -8.41 -35.75
N ASP A 15 60.71 -8.66 -34.90
CA ASP A 15 61.70 -7.80 -34.32
C ASP A 15 62.33 -6.70 -35.20
N GLY A 16 62.80 -5.64 -34.52
CA GLY A 16 63.71 -4.66 -35.10
C GLY A 16 64.33 -3.74 -34.06
N THR A 17 65.45 -4.15 -33.54
CA THR A 17 66.35 -3.50 -32.60
C THR A 17 67.13 -2.27 -33.17
N ALA A 18 67.59 -1.44 -32.20
CA ALA A 18 68.74 -0.54 -32.20
C ALA A 18 68.54 0.85 -32.84
N THR A 19 69.03 1.95 -32.31
CA THR A 19 70.36 2.25 -31.72
C THR A 19 70.33 3.63 -31.06
N ALA A 20 71.12 3.77 -30.02
CA ALA A 20 71.37 4.99 -29.26
C ALA A 20 72.20 6.01 -30.05
N HIS A 21 71.88 7.27 -29.96
CA HIS A 21 72.81 8.39 -30.18
C HIS A 21 72.76 9.41 -29.05
N ARG A 22 73.82 9.42 -28.30
CA ARG A 22 74.24 10.35 -27.26
C ARG A 22 74.60 11.70 -27.92
N ARG A 23 74.00 12.85 -27.49
CA ARG A 23 74.55 14.18 -27.74
C ARG A 23 74.62 15.00 -26.46
N VAL A 24 75.79 15.65 -26.29
CA VAL A 24 76.32 16.42 -25.18
C VAL A 24 75.58 17.79 -25.07
N PRO A 25 75.47 18.39 -23.86
CA PRO A 25 74.69 19.58 -23.61
C PRO A 25 75.44 20.84 -23.97
N VAL A 26 74.75 21.81 -24.61
CA VAL A 26 75.17 23.17 -24.77
C VAL A 26 74.51 24.04 -23.70
N GLN A 27 75.32 24.71 -22.89
CA GLN A 27 74.89 25.72 -21.92
C GLN A 27 74.44 26.99 -22.63
N ALA A 28 73.28 27.54 -22.21
CA ALA A 28 72.82 28.90 -22.59
C ALA A 28 72.57 29.73 -21.32
N PRO A 29 72.62 31.05 -21.39
CA PRO A 29 72.95 31.92 -20.26
C PRO A 29 71.73 32.25 -19.37
N VAL A 30 72.04 32.44 -18.10
CA VAL A 30 71.09 32.81 -17.02
C VAL A 30 70.69 34.26 -17.21
N SER A 31 69.38 34.50 -17.50
CA SER A 31 68.75 35.81 -17.37
C SER A 31 67.80 35.82 -16.18
N GLY A 32 68.17 36.58 -15.16
CA GLY A 32 67.37 36.77 -13.95
C GLY A 32 66.04 37.51 -14.26
N ARG A 33 64.91 36.93 -13.83
CA ARG A 33 63.61 37.57 -13.78
C ARG A 33 63.09 37.66 -12.32
N PRO A 34 62.47 38.79 -11.94
CA PRO A 34 62.01 38.98 -10.55
C PRO A 34 60.81 38.05 -10.21
N ARG A 35 61.00 37.09 -9.29
CA ARG A 35 60.05 36.06 -8.88
C ARG A 35 59.02 36.47 -7.80
N GLY A 36 58.76 37.76 -7.61
CA GLY A 36 57.86 38.20 -6.50
C GLY A 36 56.42 38.48 -6.90
N ARG A 37 56.19 39.15 -8.02
CA ARG A 37 54.83 39.64 -8.37
C ARG A 37 53.89 38.62 -9.04
N ALA A 38 54.42 37.65 -9.77
CA ALA A 38 53.58 36.65 -10.46
C ALA A 38 52.90 35.64 -9.51
N ARG A 39 53.58 35.24 -8.42
CA ARG A 39 53.01 34.32 -7.43
C ARG A 39 51.89 34.93 -6.60
N THR A 40 52.00 36.21 -6.25
CA THR A 40 50.97 36.91 -5.47
C THR A 40 49.70 37.12 -6.28
N VAL A 41 49.82 37.45 -7.58
CA VAL A 41 48.67 37.61 -8.48
C VAL A 41 47.96 36.29 -8.73
N THR A 42 48.69 35.18 -8.88
CA THR A 42 48.10 33.85 -9.09
C THR A 42 47.36 33.37 -7.84
N VAL A 43 47.90 33.58 -6.64
CA VAL A 43 47.24 33.18 -5.38
C VAL A 43 45.98 34.01 -5.15
N VAL A 44 46.00 35.33 -5.38
CA VAL A 44 44.82 36.18 -5.24
C VAL A 44 43.73 35.82 -6.25
N ALA A 45 44.10 35.55 -7.51
CA ALA A 45 43.16 35.10 -8.55
C ALA A 45 42.52 33.74 -8.22
N SER A 46 43.30 32.77 -7.69
CA SER A 46 42.78 31.48 -7.22
C SER A 46 41.85 31.61 -6.03
N CYS A 47 42.17 32.46 -5.06
CA CYS A 47 41.28 32.71 -3.90
C CYS A 47 39.97 33.42 -4.32
N LEU A 48 40.00 34.33 -5.28
CA LEU A 48 38.80 34.98 -5.81
C LEU A 48 37.92 34.00 -6.62
N VAL A 49 38.49 33.07 -7.37
CA VAL A 49 37.76 32.03 -8.08
C VAL A 49 37.13 31.05 -7.11
N LEU A 50 37.84 30.64 -6.05
CA LEU A 50 37.28 29.76 -4.99
C LEU A 50 36.20 30.46 -4.19
N LEU A 51 36.35 31.75 -3.87
CA LEU A 51 35.30 32.56 -3.23
C LEU A 51 34.07 32.73 -4.14
N ALA A 52 34.27 33.02 -5.41
CA ALA A 52 33.18 33.10 -6.38
C ALA A 52 32.46 31.73 -6.55
N ALA A 53 33.22 30.64 -6.62
CA ALA A 53 32.67 29.31 -6.67
C ALA A 53 31.89 28.93 -5.36
N ALA A 54 32.41 29.30 -4.20
CA ALA A 54 31.73 29.11 -2.90
C ALA A 54 30.46 29.96 -2.80
N VAL A 55 30.48 31.21 -3.30
CA VAL A 55 29.29 32.09 -3.37
C VAL A 55 28.25 31.55 -4.35
N VAL A 56 28.65 31.04 -5.52
CA VAL A 56 27.75 30.44 -6.51
C VAL A 56 27.17 29.10 -5.98
N LEU A 57 27.97 28.26 -5.31
CA LEU A 57 27.52 27.06 -4.65
C LEU A 57 26.61 27.37 -3.45
N GLY A 58 26.96 28.37 -2.66
CA GLY A 58 26.13 28.88 -1.57
C GLY A 58 24.83 29.50 -2.06
N ALA A 59 24.84 30.29 -3.12
CA ALA A 59 23.65 30.86 -3.75
C ALA A 59 22.73 29.78 -4.37
N ARG A 60 23.30 28.71 -4.94
CA ARG A 60 22.54 27.56 -5.43
C ARG A 60 21.96 26.70 -4.30
N ALA A 61 22.62 26.66 -3.14
CA ALA A 61 22.09 25.95 -1.94
C ALA A 61 21.00 26.77 -1.23
N VAL A 62 21.09 28.10 -1.26
CA VAL A 62 20.10 29.01 -0.61
C VAL A 62 18.82 29.16 -1.46
N GLY A 63 18.86 28.81 -2.76
CA GLY A 63 17.71 28.96 -3.68
C GLY A 63 16.89 27.68 -3.92
N ARG A 64 17.24 26.53 -3.32
CA ARG A 64 16.44 25.30 -3.44
C ARG A 64 15.47 25.21 -2.25
N GLU A 65 14.20 25.20 -2.56
CA GLU A 65 13.20 24.87 -1.54
C GLU A 65 13.54 23.51 -0.92
N PRO A 66 13.46 23.40 0.42
CA PRO A 66 13.66 22.10 1.10
C PRO A 66 12.65 21.08 0.55
N THR A 67 13.11 19.88 0.24
CA THR A 67 12.29 18.83 -0.36
C THR A 67 12.06 17.69 0.63
N VAL A 68 10.89 17.06 0.56
CA VAL A 68 10.54 15.80 1.23
C VAL A 68 9.99 14.82 0.19
N THR A 69 10.44 13.58 0.20
CA THR A 69 9.96 12.53 -0.71
C THR A 69 8.82 11.76 -0.08
N LEU A 70 7.76 11.52 -0.86
CA LEU A 70 6.54 10.79 -0.44
C LEU A 70 6.16 9.75 -1.49
N LEU A 71 6.20 8.47 -1.12
CA LEU A 71 5.68 7.37 -1.93
C LEU A 71 4.29 6.97 -1.42
N ALA A 72 3.32 6.76 -2.33
CA ALA A 72 1.99 6.26 -1.99
C ALA A 72 1.36 5.46 -3.14
N ASN A 73 0.25 4.76 -2.84
CA ASN A 73 -0.49 3.94 -3.83
C ASN A 73 -1.40 4.75 -4.77
N TRP A 74 -1.63 6.03 -4.52
CA TRP A 74 -2.57 6.85 -5.31
C TRP A 74 -1.93 7.35 -6.60
N THR A 75 -2.64 7.13 -7.71
CA THR A 75 -2.23 7.54 -9.05
C THR A 75 -3.39 8.25 -9.76
N GLY A 76 -3.09 8.97 -10.83
CA GLY A 76 -4.09 9.57 -11.70
C GLY A 76 -5.02 10.56 -10.96
N ARG A 77 -6.31 10.25 -10.87
CA ARG A 77 -7.30 11.12 -10.24
C ARG A 77 -7.07 11.26 -8.74
N ASP A 78 -6.77 10.16 -8.06
CA ASP A 78 -6.59 10.14 -6.61
C ASP A 78 -5.32 10.91 -6.22
N GLU A 79 -4.24 10.78 -7.00
CA GLU A 79 -3.06 11.64 -6.88
C GLU A 79 -3.40 13.14 -7.07
N ALA A 80 -4.15 13.47 -8.12
CA ALA A 80 -4.53 14.86 -8.39
C ALA A 80 -5.36 15.45 -7.25
N ASN A 81 -6.20 14.66 -6.61
CA ASN A 81 -6.98 15.06 -5.45
C ASN A 81 -6.10 15.24 -4.20
N LEU A 82 -5.14 14.32 -3.95
CA LEU A 82 -4.16 14.45 -2.86
C LEU A 82 -3.31 15.70 -3.02
N ARG A 83 -2.80 15.94 -4.22
CA ARG A 83 -2.00 17.14 -4.51
C ARG A 83 -2.78 18.40 -4.18
N ARG A 84 -3.99 18.54 -4.70
CA ARG A 84 -4.82 19.73 -4.52
C ARG A 84 -5.29 19.94 -3.09
N ALA A 85 -5.72 18.86 -2.42
CA ALA A 85 -6.35 18.96 -1.09
C ALA A 85 -5.34 18.98 0.05
N VAL A 86 -4.18 18.35 -0.10
CA VAL A 86 -3.22 18.08 0.98
C VAL A 86 -1.83 18.62 0.67
N ILE A 87 -1.22 18.22 -0.45
CA ILE A 87 0.18 18.56 -0.76
C ILE A 87 0.36 20.06 -1.01
N GLU A 88 -0.38 20.64 -1.96
CA GLU A 88 -0.26 22.06 -2.28
C GLU A 88 -0.55 23.00 -1.09
N PRO A 89 -1.55 22.74 -0.22
CA PRO A 89 -1.69 23.51 1.01
C PRO A 89 -0.49 23.40 1.96
N PHE A 90 0.11 22.21 2.08
CA PHE A 90 1.32 22.01 2.86
C PHE A 90 2.50 22.82 2.30
N GLU A 91 2.76 22.71 1.00
CA GLU A 91 3.85 23.42 0.31
C GLU A 91 3.72 24.95 0.47
N ARG A 92 2.50 25.48 0.30
CA ARG A 92 2.23 26.93 0.46
C ARG A 92 2.49 27.44 1.88
N VAL A 93 2.15 26.62 2.89
CA VAL A 93 2.28 27.04 4.30
C VAL A 93 3.71 26.89 4.82
N TYR A 94 4.37 25.82 4.41
CA TYR A 94 5.65 25.42 5.02
C TYR A 94 6.85 25.73 4.13
N HIS A 95 6.66 26.14 2.88
CA HIS A 95 7.72 26.35 1.88
C HIS A 95 8.65 25.14 1.78
N VAL A 96 8.05 23.94 1.71
CA VAL A 96 8.71 22.65 1.53
C VAL A 96 8.07 21.97 0.32
N HIS A 97 8.86 21.63 -0.68
CA HIS A 97 8.39 20.90 -1.85
C HIS A 97 8.19 19.40 -1.51
N VAL A 98 7.07 18.82 -1.94
CA VAL A 98 6.80 17.39 -1.80
C VAL A 98 7.06 16.70 -3.14
N ASP A 99 8.17 15.97 -3.22
CA ASP A 99 8.46 15.08 -4.34
C ASP A 99 7.64 13.81 -4.19
N TYR A 100 6.47 13.82 -4.85
CA TYR A 100 5.48 12.75 -4.74
C TYR A 100 5.66 11.71 -5.84
N GLN A 101 5.76 10.45 -5.44
CA GLN A 101 5.74 9.28 -6.31
C GLN A 101 4.49 8.44 -6.05
N GLY A 102 3.60 8.35 -7.05
CA GLY A 102 2.43 7.47 -7.01
C GLY A 102 2.71 6.15 -7.73
N SER A 103 2.40 5.01 -7.11
CA SER A 103 2.55 3.69 -7.72
C SER A 103 1.49 2.72 -7.22
N SER A 104 0.80 2.04 -8.12
CA SER A 104 -0.09 0.90 -7.76
C SER A 104 0.71 -0.37 -7.35
N ALA A 105 2.03 -0.31 -7.41
CA ALA A 105 2.96 -1.33 -6.95
C ALA A 105 3.89 -0.75 -5.87
N GLU A 106 3.35 0.06 -4.97
CA GLU A 106 4.11 0.84 -3.97
C GLU A 106 4.99 -0.03 -3.07
N SER A 107 4.50 -1.22 -2.67
CA SER A 107 5.28 -2.17 -1.87
C SER A 107 6.54 -2.65 -2.60
N GLN A 108 6.44 -2.97 -3.90
CA GLN A 108 7.58 -3.40 -4.71
C GLN A 108 8.55 -2.24 -4.94
N VAL A 109 8.04 -1.03 -5.15
CA VAL A 109 8.87 0.19 -5.31
C VAL A 109 9.60 0.46 -4.01
N LEU A 110 8.91 0.46 -2.87
CA LEU A 110 9.53 0.67 -1.56
C LEU A 110 10.62 -0.37 -1.28
N GLY A 111 10.35 -1.67 -1.55
CA GLY A 111 11.32 -2.74 -1.38
C GLY A 111 12.59 -2.50 -2.19
N ALA A 112 12.45 -2.14 -3.46
CA ALA A 112 13.57 -1.83 -4.34
C ALA A 112 14.37 -0.60 -3.87
N ASP A 113 13.69 0.45 -3.42
CA ASP A 113 14.34 1.68 -2.93
C ASP A 113 15.08 1.43 -1.61
N VAL A 114 14.52 0.63 -0.70
CA VAL A 114 15.20 0.21 0.53
C VAL A 114 16.42 -0.64 0.24
N GLU A 115 16.35 -1.60 -0.67
CA GLU A 115 17.49 -2.42 -1.09
C GLU A 115 18.58 -1.57 -1.77
N ALA A 116 18.19 -0.56 -2.54
CA ALA A 116 19.12 0.38 -3.18
C ALA A 116 19.74 1.38 -2.19
N GLY A 117 19.25 1.46 -0.95
CA GLY A 117 19.70 2.41 0.06
C GLY A 117 19.22 3.85 -0.19
N THR A 118 18.15 4.02 -0.96
CA THR A 118 17.54 5.31 -1.32
C THR A 118 16.04 5.35 -1.05
N PRO A 119 15.56 4.89 0.12
CA PRO A 119 14.13 4.90 0.40
C PRO A 119 13.57 6.33 0.48
N PRO A 120 12.25 6.53 0.26
CA PRO A 120 11.60 7.81 0.45
C PRO A 120 11.66 8.26 1.91
N ASP A 121 11.43 9.55 2.18
CA ASP A 121 11.34 10.04 3.56
C ASP A 121 10.08 9.53 4.26
N VAL A 122 8.95 9.55 3.54
CA VAL A 122 7.62 9.16 4.02
C VAL A 122 6.98 8.20 3.03
N VAL A 123 6.29 7.20 3.54
CA VAL A 123 5.53 6.25 2.74
C VAL A 123 4.09 6.15 3.23
N VAL A 124 3.18 5.82 2.31
CA VAL A 124 1.80 5.42 2.62
C VAL A 124 1.57 4.02 2.06
N LEU A 125 1.30 3.06 2.94
CA LEU A 125 1.00 1.67 2.60
C LEU A 125 -0.34 1.25 3.19
N THR A 126 -0.97 0.24 2.60
CA THR A 126 -2.21 -0.36 3.14
C THR A 126 -1.92 -1.37 4.24
N GLY A 127 -0.78 -2.06 4.18
CA GLY A 127 -0.45 -3.21 5.01
C GLY A 127 0.32 -2.88 6.30
N PRO A 128 -0.34 -2.84 7.49
CA PRO A 128 0.38 -2.70 8.74
C PRO A 128 1.33 -3.88 9.03
N GLY A 129 1.09 -5.06 8.48
CA GLY A 129 2.01 -6.20 8.56
C GLY A 129 3.34 -5.93 7.86
N GLU A 130 3.29 -5.32 6.69
CA GLU A 130 4.49 -4.88 5.96
C GLU A 130 5.23 -3.76 6.69
N LEU A 131 4.50 -2.78 7.23
CA LEU A 131 5.09 -1.73 8.05
C LEU A 131 5.74 -2.28 9.32
N ALA A 132 5.14 -3.29 9.95
CA ALA A 132 5.72 -3.96 11.11
C ALA A 132 7.04 -4.69 10.76
N ASP A 133 7.11 -5.27 9.57
CA ASP A 133 8.33 -5.92 9.08
C ASP A 133 9.45 -4.89 8.87
N TYR A 134 9.19 -3.76 8.21
CA TYR A 134 10.14 -2.65 8.08
C TYR A 134 10.55 -2.06 9.44
N ALA A 135 9.63 -1.95 10.41
CA ALA A 135 9.96 -1.51 11.76
C ALA A 135 10.89 -2.51 12.47
N GLY A 136 10.62 -3.82 12.35
CA GLY A 136 11.47 -4.89 12.87
C GLY A 136 12.89 -4.86 12.29
N GLN A 137 13.02 -4.49 11.03
CA GLN A 137 14.29 -4.28 10.33
C GLN A 137 14.94 -2.91 10.63
N LYS A 138 14.34 -2.07 11.49
CA LYS A 138 14.80 -0.72 11.86
C LYS A 138 14.85 0.26 10.68
N GLN A 139 14.02 0.05 9.68
CA GLN A 139 13.88 0.95 8.54
C GLN A 139 12.90 2.10 8.83
N LEU A 140 11.97 1.91 9.77
CA LEU A 140 11.03 2.94 10.18
C LEU A 140 11.49 3.68 11.43
N GLN A 141 11.07 4.93 11.53
CA GLN A 141 11.28 5.80 12.68
C GLN A 141 10.01 5.85 13.54
N PRO A 142 10.12 5.81 14.89
CA PRO A 142 8.98 5.98 15.77
C PRO A 142 8.29 7.32 15.56
N LEU A 143 6.97 7.33 15.64
CA LEU A 143 6.14 8.53 15.53
C LEU A 143 5.74 9.12 16.89
N ASP A 144 6.26 8.56 17.99
CA ASP A 144 5.98 9.02 19.35
C ASP A 144 6.33 10.52 19.50
N GLY A 145 5.38 11.31 20.02
CA GLY A 145 5.51 12.76 20.13
C GLY A 145 5.44 13.54 18.80
N LEU A 146 5.29 12.86 17.66
CA LEU A 146 5.03 13.51 16.38
C LEU A 146 3.53 13.55 16.04
N ILE A 147 2.78 12.52 16.44
CA ILE A 147 1.35 12.36 16.17
C ILE A 147 0.56 12.30 17.49
N PRO A 148 -0.71 12.72 17.48
CA PRO A 148 -1.64 12.56 18.60
C PRO A 148 -2.28 11.16 18.55
N ARG A 149 -1.54 10.15 19.00
CA ARG A 149 -1.95 8.74 18.91
C ARG A 149 -3.34 8.45 19.49
N GLU A 150 -3.68 9.13 20.60
CA GLU A 150 -4.95 8.96 21.32
C GLU A 150 -6.18 9.33 20.48
N ASP A 151 -5.98 10.10 19.42
CA ASP A 151 -7.06 10.53 18.54
C ASP A 151 -7.36 9.51 17.42
N PHE A 152 -6.48 8.51 17.24
CA PHE A 152 -6.68 7.36 16.38
C PHE A 152 -6.99 6.11 17.22
N GLY A 153 -7.95 5.30 16.85
CA GLY A 153 -8.25 4.06 17.56
C GLY A 153 -7.07 3.07 17.58
N THR A 154 -7.05 2.16 18.55
CA THR A 154 -5.92 1.23 18.77
C THR A 154 -5.71 0.23 17.62
N SER A 155 -6.76 -0.13 16.89
CA SER A 155 -6.67 -0.95 15.66
C SER A 155 -5.94 -0.24 14.51
N TRP A 156 -5.88 1.09 14.53
CA TRP A 156 -5.30 1.91 13.47
C TRP A 156 -3.86 2.35 13.71
N ALA A 157 -3.53 2.61 14.97
CA ALA A 157 -2.19 3.05 15.40
C ALA A 157 -1.67 2.08 16.47
N THR A 158 -1.51 0.81 16.09
CA THR A 158 -1.12 -0.28 16.98
C THR A 158 0.34 -0.12 17.41
N PRO A 159 0.64 -0.08 18.72
CA PRO A 159 2.02 -0.16 19.19
C PRO A 159 2.60 -1.54 18.92
N LEU A 160 3.85 -1.58 18.46
CA LEU A 160 4.59 -2.83 18.35
C LEU A 160 5.11 -3.32 19.69
N ALA A 161 5.79 -4.46 19.70
CA ALA A 161 6.30 -5.09 20.91
C ALA A 161 7.30 -4.23 21.71
N ASP A 162 7.97 -3.29 21.08
CA ASP A 162 8.86 -2.30 21.69
C ASP A 162 8.13 -1.11 22.32
N GLY A 163 6.80 -1.05 22.21
CA GLY A 163 5.94 -0.01 22.77
C GLY A 163 5.81 1.24 21.89
N HIS A 164 6.49 1.31 20.75
CA HIS A 164 6.45 2.43 19.84
C HIS A 164 5.35 2.30 18.78
N VAL A 165 4.88 3.45 18.28
CA VAL A 165 3.97 3.55 17.14
C VAL A 165 4.76 4.02 15.91
N TYR A 166 4.63 3.31 14.79
CA TYR A 166 5.38 3.55 13.57
C TYR A 166 4.54 4.09 12.41
N TRP A 167 3.23 4.05 12.53
CA TRP A 167 2.28 4.54 11.52
C TRP A 167 1.01 5.12 12.11
N PHE A 168 0.29 5.86 11.30
CA PHE A 168 -1.07 6.33 11.58
C PHE A 168 -1.91 6.33 10.30
N PRO A 169 -3.24 6.21 10.39
CA PRO A 169 -4.11 6.20 9.22
C PRO A 169 -4.29 7.62 8.64
N LEU A 170 -4.14 7.74 7.33
CA LEU A 170 -4.52 8.94 6.56
C LEU A 170 -5.91 8.79 5.96
N LYS A 171 -6.31 7.55 5.67
CA LYS A 171 -7.60 7.17 5.12
C LYS A 171 -8.04 5.86 5.76
N ALA A 172 -9.34 5.69 5.93
CA ALA A 172 -9.97 4.48 6.43
C ALA A 172 -11.10 4.03 5.51
N ASP A 173 -11.33 2.73 5.46
CA ASP A 173 -12.44 2.10 4.75
C ASP A 173 -13.11 1.02 5.62
N LEU A 174 -14.43 0.89 5.47
CA LEU A 174 -15.21 -0.20 6.03
C LEU A 174 -15.34 -1.31 5.00
N LYS A 175 -15.01 -2.57 5.36
CA LYS A 175 -14.98 -3.71 4.44
C LYS A 175 -16.16 -4.68 4.61
N SER A 176 -16.65 -4.88 5.81
CA SER A 176 -17.77 -5.79 6.10
C SER A 176 -19.12 -5.30 5.57
N ILE A 177 -19.17 -4.98 4.27
CA ILE A 177 -20.37 -4.45 3.60
C ILE A 177 -20.58 -5.09 2.22
N VAL A 178 -21.87 -5.18 1.84
CA VAL A 178 -22.27 -5.68 0.52
C VAL A 178 -23.11 -4.61 -0.17
N TRP A 179 -22.66 -4.17 -1.33
CA TRP A 179 -23.31 -3.17 -2.17
C TRP A 179 -24.38 -3.80 -3.06
N TYR A 180 -25.47 -3.04 -3.28
CA TYR A 180 -26.55 -3.41 -4.20
C TYR A 180 -27.24 -2.16 -4.75
N PRO A 181 -27.92 -2.24 -5.93
CA PRO A 181 -28.65 -1.10 -6.51
C PRO A 181 -29.83 -0.67 -5.65
N ALA A 182 -30.11 0.64 -5.63
CA ALA A 182 -31.33 1.16 -5.02
C ALA A 182 -32.57 0.42 -5.55
N GLY A 183 -33.55 0.21 -4.67
CA GLY A 183 -34.78 -0.48 -5.00
C GLY A 183 -34.69 -2.02 -4.99
N THR A 184 -33.51 -2.61 -4.74
CA THR A 184 -33.38 -4.06 -4.56
C THR A 184 -33.90 -4.48 -3.18
N GLY A 185 -35.05 -5.15 -3.15
CA GLY A 185 -35.69 -5.59 -1.89
C GLY A 185 -34.90 -6.72 -1.20
N GLU A 186 -35.14 -6.92 0.11
CA GLU A 186 -34.43 -7.91 0.93
C GLU A 186 -34.56 -9.34 0.35
N GLY A 187 -35.75 -9.75 -0.07
CA GLY A 187 -35.95 -11.06 -0.71
C GLY A 187 -35.14 -11.23 -1.99
N GLN A 188 -34.99 -10.17 -2.79
CA GLN A 188 -34.17 -10.19 -4.00
C GLN A 188 -32.67 -10.29 -3.66
N ARG A 189 -32.20 -9.59 -2.61
CA ARG A 189 -30.80 -9.71 -2.16
C ARG A 189 -30.49 -11.10 -1.66
N ARG A 190 -31.41 -11.72 -0.88
CA ARG A 190 -31.24 -13.11 -0.42
C ARG A 190 -31.21 -14.09 -1.58
N ALA A 191 -32.10 -13.93 -2.56
CA ALA A 191 -32.08 -14.78 -3.76
C ALA A 191 -30.78 -14.59 -4.58
N ALA A 192 -30.33 -13.35 -4.74
CA ALA A 192 -29.08 -13.04 -5.42
C ALA A 192 -27.85 -13.62 -4.70
N ARG A 193 -27.84 -13.63 -3.36
CA ARG A 193 -26.78 -14.26 -2.56
C ARG A 193 -26.56 -15.73 -2.92
N ASP A 194 -27.63 -16.46 -3.14
CA ASP A 194 -27.59 -17.91 -3.37
C ASP A 194 -27.28 -18.28 -4.83
N ASP A 195 -27.18 -17.30 -5.73
CA ASP A 195 -26.77 -17.46 -7.13
C ASP A 195 -25.36 -16.86 -7.36
N PRO A 196 -24.32 -17.70 -7.55
CA PRO A 196 -22.97 -17.20 -7.79
C PRO A 196 -22.83 -16.23 -8.97
N ALA A 197 -23.73 -16.29 -9.96
CA ALA A 197 -23.70 -15.38 -11.10
C ALA A 197 -24.14 -13.96 -10.74
N GLN A 198 -24.86 -13.79 -9.62
CA GLN A 198 -25.35 -12.50 -9.14
C GLN A 198 -24.31 -11.71 -8.31
N TRP A 199 -23.18 -12.32 -7.99
CA TRP A 199 -22.07 -11.61 -7.39
C TRP A 199 -21.22 -10.91 -8.44
N CYS A 200 -21.00 -9.63 -8.27
CA CYS A 200 -20.09 -8.81 -9.04
C CYS A 200 -18.69 -9.01 -8.47
N VAL A 201 -17.87 -9.82 -9.12
CA VAL A 201 -16.55 -10.22 -8.61
C VAL A 201 -15.48 -10.03 -9.66
N GLY A 202 -14.39 -9.39 -9.28
CA GLY A 202 -13.18 -9.26 -10.07
C GLY A 202 -11.95 -9.50 -9.20
N MET A 203 -11.07 -10.41 -9.62
CA MET A 203 -9.84 -10.76 -8.89
C MET A 203 -8.61 -10.01 -9.38
N GLY A 204 -8.71 -9.30 -10.52
CA GLY A 204 -7.58 -8.61 -11.10
C GLY A 204 -7.22 -7.33 -10.35
N SER A 205 -5.94 -7.18 -9.99
CA SER A 205 -5.34 -5.99 -9.39
C SER A 205 -3.83 -5.95 -9.65
N GLY A 206 -3.41 -6.24 -10.88
CA GLY A 206 -1.98 -6.27 -11.20
C GLY A 206 -1.19 -7.25 -10.32
N ALA A 207 -0.14 -6.76 -9.68
CA ALA A 207 0.73 -7.56 -8.81
C ALA A 207 0.03 -8.07 -7.54
N THR A 208 -1.04 -7.42 -7.11
CA THR A 208 -1.81 -7.78 -5.91
C THR A 208 -3.11 -8.54 -6.23
N SER A 209 -3.22 -9.13 -7.44
CA SER A 209 -4.41 -9.89 -7.83
C SER A 209 -4.74 -10.99 -6.82
N GLY A 210 -6.03 -11.15 -6.50
CA GLY A 210 -6.50 -12.11 -5.49
C GLY A 210 -6.99 -11.46 -4.20
N TRP A 211 -6.54 -10.25 -3.84
CA TRP A 211 -6.95 -9.57 -2.63
C TRP A 211 -8.49 -9.41 -2.49
N PRO A 212 -9.30 -9.22 -3.55
CA PRO A 212 -10.75 -9.17 -3.33
C PRO A 212 -11.34 -10.45 -2.78
N GLY A 213 -10.64 -11.58 -2.94
CA GLY A 213 -11.07 -12.86 -2.39
C GLY A 213 -10.51 -13.14 -1.00
N THR A 214 -9.35 -12.57 -0.63
CA THR A 214 -8.89 -12.60 0.77
C THR A 214 -9.86 -11.86 1.66
N ASP A 215 -10.25 -10.62 1.28
CA ASP A 215 -11.27 -9.81 1.97
C ASP A 215 -12.57 -10.58 2.26
N TRP A 216 -13.03 -11.36 1.29
CA TRP A 216 -14.21 -12.20 1.46
C TRP A 216 -14.03 -13.28 2.52
N ILE A 217 -12.90 -13.99 2.49
CA ILE A 217 -12.63 -15.10 3.43
C ILE A 217 -12.42 -14.56 4.84
N GLU A 218 -11.79 -13.41 4.94
CA GLU A 218 -11.52 -12.68 6.18
C GLU A 218 -12.83 -12.25 6.83
N ASP A 219 -13.66 -11.52 6.09
CA ASP A 219 -14.94 -11.07 6.60
C ASP A 219 -15.87 -12.27 6.93
N ILE A 220 -15.91 -13.32 6.11
CA ILE A 220 -16.67 -14.53 6.44
C ILE A 220 -16.18 -15.15 7.76
N LEU A 221 -14.86 -15.21 7.98
CA LEU A 221 -14.31 -15.72 9.24
C LEU A 221 -14.73 -14.83 10.42
N LEU A 222 -14.60 -13.51 10.28
CA LEU A 222 -15.01 -12.55 11.30
C LEU A 222 -16.49 -12.69 11.63
N GLN A 223 -17.35 -12.72 10.63
CA GLN A 223 -18.80 -12.78 10.83
C GLN A 223 -19.28 -14.12 11.38
N GLN A 224 -18.62 -15.23 11.02
CA GLN A 224 -19.00 -16.56 11.50
C GLN A 224 -18.43 -16.91 12.86
N GLN A 225 -17.22 -16.43 13.19
CA GLN A 225 -16.47 -16.90 14.36
C GLN A 225 -16.19 -15.78 15.39
N GLY A 226 -16.39 -14.54 15.01
CA GLY A 226 -16.18 -13.37 15.87
C GLY A 226 -14.71 -12.90 15.98
N PRO A 227 -14.52 -11.74 16.64
CA PRO A 227 -13.22 -11.04 16.67
C PRO A 227 -12.10 -11.84 17.33
N ARG A 228 -12.37 -12.67 18.34
CA ARG A 228 -11.32 -13.45 19.04
C ARG A 228 -10.66 -14.49 18.11
N VAL A 229 -11.47 -15.21 17.34
CA VAL A 229 -10.97 -16.22 16.40
C VAL A 229 -10.25 -15.52 15.25
N TYR A 230 -10.84 -14.45 14.73
CA TYR A 230 -10.24 -13.61 13.70
C TYR A 230 -8.85 -13.10 14.12
N GLN A 231 -8.75 -12.48 15.28
CA GLN A 231 -7.48 -11.98 15.80
C GLN A 231 -6.45 -13.08 16.02
N SER A 232 -6.87 -14.24 16.54
CA SER A 232 -5.97 -15.37 16.73
C SER A 232 -5.40 -15.89 15.43
N TRP A 233 -6.19 -15.87 14.37
CA TRP A 233 -5.75 -16.26 13.03
C TRP A 233 -4.84 -15.21 12.43
N THR A 234 -5.23 -13.94 12.45
CA THR A 234 -4.47 -12.82 11.87
C THR A 234 -3.12 -12.61 12.56
N SER A 235 -3.02 -12.92 13.87
CA SER A 235 -1.76 -12.87 14.63
C SER A 235 -0.93 -14.16 14.56
N GLY A 236 -1.24 -15.08 13.64
CA GLY A 236 -0.49 -16.31 13.43
C GLY A 236 -0.66 -17.38 14.53
N LYS A 237 -1.55 -17.19 15.51
CA LYS A 237 -1.78 -18.14 16.62
C LYS A 237 -2.70 -19.28 16.25
N LEU A 238 -3.68 -19.06 15.36
CA LEU A 238 -4.58 -20.07 14.86
C LEU A 238 -4.08 -20.65 13.54
N SER A 239 -4.11 -21.98 13.41
CA SER A 239 -3.71 -22.68 12.19
C SER A 239 -4.66 -22.41 11.03
N TRP A 240 -4.11 -22.26 9.81
CA TRP A 240 -4.87 -22.20 8.56
C TRP A 240 -5.72 -23.46 8.34
N ARG A 241 -5.31 -24.61 8.88
CA ARG A 241 -6.04 -25.89 8.80
C ARG A 241 -7.15 -26.04 9.82
N SER A 242 -7.33 -25.05 10.70
CA SER A 242 -8.40 -25.10 11.70
C SER A 242 -9.79 -25.24 11.07
N PRO A 243 -10.76 -25.84 11.77
CA PRO A 243 -12.13 -25.98 11.27
C PRO A 243 -12.78 -24.63 10.94
N GLU A 244 -12.47 -23.60 11.71
CA GLU A 244 -12.99 -22.24 11.58
C GLU A 244 -12.55 -21.62 10.22
N VAL A 245 -11.26 -21.61 9.96
CA VAL A 245 -10.68 -21.08 8.72
C VAL A 245 -11.16 -21.88 7.51
N ARG A 246 -11.13 -23.23 7.61
CA ARG A 246 -11.64 -24.10 6.54
C ARG A 246 -13.11 -23.82 6.23
N ARG A 247 -13.93 -23.54 7.24
CA ARG A 247 -15.35 -23.20 7.07
C ARG A 247 -15.51 -21.91 6.28
N ALA A 248 -14.73 -20.88 6.60
CA ALA A 248 -14.76 -19.60 5.86
C ALA A 248 -14.45 -19.81 4.37
N TRP A 249 -13.36 -20.51 4.04
CA TRP A 249 -12.99 -20.86 2.67
C TRP A 249 -14.11 -21.64 1.95
N THR A 250 -14.70 -22.63 2.62
CA THR A 250 -15.76 -23.46 2.03
C THR A 250 -17.04 -22.64 1.81
N THR A 251 -17.35 -21.72 2.72
CA THR A 251 -18.50 -20.81 2.57
C THR A 251 -18.28 -19.88 1.39
N TRP A 252 -17.10 -19.27 1.27
CA TRP A 252 -16.73 -18.42 0.15
C TRP A 252 -16.80 -19.18 -1.18
N GLY A 253 -16.21 -20.38 -1.25
CA GLY A 253 -16.26 -21.21 -2.47
C GLY A 253 -17.67 -21.51 -2.94
N ARG A 254 -18.63 -21.74 -2.02
CA ARG A 254 -20.04 -21.91 -2.36
C ARG A 254 -20.67 -20.63 -2.91
N LEU A 255 -20.42 -19.48 -2.27
CA LEU A 255 -20.95 -18.19 -2.73
C LEU A 255 -20.41 -17.82 -4.12
N MET A 256 -19.16 -18.16 -4.40
CA MET A 256 -18.51 -17.89 -5.68
C MET A 256 -18.76 -18.97 -6.72
N GLY A 257 -19.39 -20.10 -6.38
CA GLY A 257 -19.59 -21.22 -7.28
C GLY A 257 -18.26 -21.85 -7.73
N ALA A 258 -17.27 -21.93 -6.85
CA ALA A 258 -15.96 -22.51 -7.16
C ALA A 258 -16.09 -23.93 -7.76
N GLY A 259 -15.48 -24.14 -8.92
CA GLY A 259 -15.53 -25.41 -9.65
C GLY A 259 -16.86 -25.72 -10.36
N THR A 260 -17.88 -24.85 -10.31
CA THR A 260 -19.20 -25.12 -10.91
C THR A 260 -19.32 -24.62 -12.36
N SER A 261 -18.62 -23.54 -12.71
CA SER A 261 -18.75 -22.91 -14.03
C SER A 261 -17.42 -22.29 -14.50
N GLU A 262 -16.87 -22.88 -15.57
CA GLU A 262 -15.66 -22.33 -16.20
C GLU A 262 -15.87 -20.91 -16.79
N LYS A 263 -17.09 -20.62 -17.29
CA LYS A 263 -17.44 -19.28 -17.76
C LYS A 263 -17.39 -18.26 -16.63
N LEU A 264 -17.95 -18.60 -15.46
CA LEU A 264 -17.95 -17.74 -14.29
C LEU A 264 -16.51 -17.52 -13.78
N LEU A 265 -15.73 -18.58 -13.66
CA LEU A 265 -14.32 -18.53 -13.28
C LEU A 265 -13.52 -17.60 -14.19
N ARG A 266 -13.62 -17.80 -15.50
CA ARG A 266 -12.92 -16.93 -16.48
C ARG A 266 -13.33 -15.48 -16.35
N ARG A 267 -14.62 -15.19 -16.12
CA ARG A 267 -15.09 -13.81 -15.90
C ARG A 267 -14.42 -13.23 -14.66
N THR A 268 -14.51 -13.92 -13.55
CA THR A 268 -13.96 -13.48 -12.25
C THR A 268 -12.46 -13.21 -12.33
N LEU A 269 -11.69 -14.11 -12.96
CA LEU A 269 -10.22 -13.97 -13.06
C LEU A 269 -9.78 -12.88 -14.06
N LYS A 270 -10.58 -12.61 -15.09
CA LYS A 270 -10.25 -11.60 -16.13
C LYS A 270 -10.74 -10.20 -15.80
N THR A 271 -11.64 -10.05 -14.83
CA THR A 271 -12.21 -8.76 -14.45
C THR A 271 -11.35 -8.14 -13.37
N GLY A 272 -10.99 -6.88 -13.53
CA GLY A 272 -10.38 -6.07 -12.48
C GLY A 272 -11.39 -5.76 -11.37
N TYR A 273 -10.91 -5.58 -10.15
CA TYR A 273 -11.79 -5.27 -9.03
C TYR A 273 -12.61 -3.98 -9.26
N ALA A 274 -12.00 -2.98 -9.88
CA ALA A 274 -12.64 -1.69 -10.15
C ALA A 274 -13.80 -1.78 -11.18
N GLU A 275 -13.74 -2.77 -12.08
CA GLU A 275 -14.73 -3.03 -13.13
C GLU A 275 -15.76 -4.08 -12.75
N ALA A 276 -15.61 -4.73 -11.59
CA ALA A 276 -16.47 -5.86 -11.16
C ALA A 276 -17.96 -5.48 -11.15
N SER A 277 -18.29 -4.27 -10.74
CA SER A 277 -19.66 -3.75 -10.69
C SER A 277 -20.23 -3.24 -12.03
N ALA A 278 -19.45 -3.16 -13.11
CA ALA A 278 -19.93 -2.65 -14.39
C ALA A 278 -21.23 -3.33 -14.89
N PRO A 279 -21.43 -4.65 -14.71
CA PRO A 279 -22.66 -5.33 -15.14
C PRO A 279 -23.92 -4.96 -14.31
N VAL A 280 -23.80 -4.24 -13.22
CA VAL A 280 -24.96 -3.77 -12.40
C VAL A 280 -25.90 -2.89 -13.20
N THR A 281 -25.37 -2.07 -14.11
CA THR A 281 -26.12 -1.14 -14.95
C THR A 281 -26.47 -1.70 -16.33
N ALA A 282 -26.08 -2.94 -16.64
CA ALA A 282 -26.41 -3.58 -17.92
C ALA A 282 -27.89 -3.96 -18.03
N THR A 283 -28.37 -4.13 -19.27
CA THR A 283 -29.72 -4.61 -19.57
C THR A 283 -29.66 -5.84 -20.49
N PRO A 284 -29.99 -7.05 -20.02
CA PRO A 284 -30.36 -7.39 -18.65
C PRO A 284 -29.18 -7.24 -17.68
N ARG A 285 -29.47 -7.01 -16.39
CA ARG A 285 -28.46 -6.89 -15.35
C ARG A 285 -27.62 -8.17 -15.26
N GLY A 286 -26.30 -8.00 -15.20
CA GLY A 286 -25.37 -9.14 -15.20
C GLY A 286 -24.93 -9.59 -13.81
N CYS A 287 -25.08 -8.75 -12.76
CA CYS A 287 -24.87 -9.07 -11.35
C CYS A 287 -25.61 -8.05 -10.46
N THR A 288 -25.79 -8.35 -9.19
CA THR A 288 -26.62 -7.55 -8.26
C THR A 288 -25.89 -7.17 -6.98
N LEU A 289 -25.00 -8.00 -6.48
CA LEU A 289 -24.32 -7.85 -5.19
C LEU A 289 -22.80 -7.73 -5.39
N GLU A 290 -22.17 -6.86 -4.61
CA GLU A 290 -20.71 -6.77 -4.55
C GLU A 290 -20.26 -6.64 -3.09
N HIS A 291 -19.47 -7.58 -2.61
CA HIS A 291 -18.72 -7.42 -1.36
C HIS A 291 -17.45 -6.65 -1.69
N GLN A 292 -17.34 -5.45 -1.19
CA GLN A 292 -16.21 -4.58 -1.44
C GLN A 292 -16.20 -3.43 -0.44
N ALA A 293 -15.01 -2.96 -0.08
CA ALA A 293 -14.82 -1.85 0.83
C ALA A 293 -15.51 -0.55 0.37
N SER A 294 -15.67 0.38 1.30
CA SER A 294 -16.41 1.62 1.11
C SER A 294 -15.88 2.51 -0.03
N PHE A 295 -14.60 2.42 -0.37
CA PHE A 295 -14.00 3.19 -1.47
C PHE A 295 -14.64 2.90 -2.83
N ILE A 296 -15.16 1.67 -3.04
CA ILE A 296 -15.72 1.29 -4.35
C ILE A 296 -16.89 2.18 -4.76
N ARG A 297 -17.65 2.73 -3.78
CA ARG A 297 -18.78 3.61 -4.05
C ARG A 297 -18.37 4.88 -4.80
N THR A 298 -17.17 5.36 -4.58
CA THR A 298 -16.63 6.56 -5.22
C THR A 298 -15.79 6.25 -6.46
N GLN A 299 -15.17 5.08 -6.52
CA GLN A 299 -14.39 4.65 -7.68
C GLN A 299 -15.26 4.11 -8.81
N SER A 300 -16.28 3.28 -8.50
CA SER A 300 -17.15 2.69 -9.50
C SER A 300 -18.20 3.67 -10.06
N THR A 301 -18.19 3.84 -11.39
CA THR A 301 -19.24 4.57 -12.10
C THR A 301 -20.59 3.84 -12.02
N ALA A 302 -20.58 2.51 -12.02
CA ALA A 302 -21.80 1.70 -11.94
C ALA A 302 -22.55 1.92 -10.63
N TRP A 303 -21.83 1.97 -9.49
CA TRP A 303 -22.45 2.24 -8.20
C TRP A 303 -22.95 3.68 -8.06
N LYS A 304 -22.32 4.65 -8.73
CA LYS A 304 -22.83 6.02 -8.81
C LYS A 304 -24.16 6.07 -9.58
N GLN A 305 -24.23 5.41 -10.74
CA GLN A 305 -25.42 5.37 -11.60
C GLN A 305 -26.57 4.56 -10.98
N ALA A 306 -26.27 3.46 -10.30
CA ALA A 306 -27.26 2.60 -9.66
C ALA A 306 -27.77 3.13 -8.30
N ASP A 307 -27.31 4.29 -7.85
CA ASP A 307 -27.50 4.80 -6.48
C ASP A 307 -27.24 3.71 -5.44
N GLY A 308 -26.02 3.15 -5.49
CA GLY A 308 -25.60 2.01 -4.68
C GLY A 308 -25.92 2.19 -3.20
N ARG A 309 -26.59 1.19 -2.63
CA ARG A 309 -26.89 1.01 -1.21
C ARG A 309 -26.07 -0.13 -0.68
N TYR A 310 -25.99 -0.28 0.62
CA TYR A 310 -25.28 -1.40 1.23
C TYR A 310 -26.06 -1.98 2.42
N ASP A 311 -25.78 -3.25 2.68
CA ASP A 311 -26.09 -3.91 3.95
C ASP A 311 -24.78 -4.30 4.66
N PRO A 312 -24.76 -4.44 5.99
CA PRO A 312 -23.70 -5.20 6.67
C PRO A 312 -23.56 -6.60 6.05
N SER A 313 -22.35 -7.03 5.80
CA SER A 313 -22.07 -8.34 5.18
C SER A 313 -22.66 -9.50 5.98
N ALA A 314 -22.71 -9.37 7.31
CA ALA A 314 -23.36 -10.33 8.21
C ALA A 314 -24.81 -10.66 7.83
N ALA A 315 -25.53 -9.75 7.18
CA ALA A 315 -26.91 -9.98 6.72
C ALA A 315 -27.00 -11.00 5.56
N LEU A 316 -25.88 -11.16 4.82
CA LEU A 316 -25.81 -12.00 3.62
C LEU A 316 -24.82 -13.16 3.75
N ILE A 317 -23.91 -13.15 4.72
CA ILE A 317 -22.98 -14.26 4.98
C ILE A 317 -23.72 -15.40 5.67
N PRO A 318 -23.76 -16.61 5.09
CA PRO A 318 -24.39 -17.76 5.71
C PRO A 318 -23.71 -18.13 7.03
N GLY A 319 -24.50 -18.27 8.10
CA GLY A 319 -24.00 -18.65 9.42
C GLY A 319 -23.27 -17.54 10.17
N ALA A 320 -23.44 -16.29 9.79
CA ALA A 320 -22.95 -15.14 10.54
C ALA A 320 -23.62 -15.08 11.93
N THR A 321 -22.80 -14.91 12.97
CA THR A 321 -23.21 -14.80 14.36
C THR A 321 -22.63 -13.59 15.08
N ALA A 322 -21.57 -13.01 14.54
CA ALA A 322 -20.97 -11.80 15.09
C ALA A 322 -21.91 -10.61 14.94
N LYS A 323 -21.93 -9.75 15.96
CA LYS A 323 -22.70 -8.51 15.96
C LYS A 323 -21.75 -7.36 16.16
N ASP A 324 -22.01 -6.27 15.45
CA ASP A 324 -21.24 -5.03 15.57
C ASP A 324 -19.72 -5.24 15.43
N SER A 325 -19.33 -6.22 14.61
CA SER A 325 -17.94 -6.55 14.29
C SER A 325 -17.69 -6.24 12.81
N TRP A 326 -16.69 -5.42 12.56
CA TRP A 326 -16.45 -4.83 11.25
C TRP A 326 -15.00 -5.03 10.84
N GLU A 327 -14.78 -5.57 9.68
CA GLU A 327 -13.49 -5.51 9.03
C GLU A 327 -13.25 -4.11 8.47
N VAL A 328 -12.05 -3.60 8.68
CA VAL A 328 -11.63 -2.27 8.25
C VAL A 328 -10.27 -2.33 7.57
N SER A 329 -10.00 -1.39 6.70
CA SER A 329 -8.69 -1.18 6.10
C SER A 329 -8.37 0.30 6.02
N GLY A 330 -7.13 0.64 5.70
CA GLY A 330 -6.75 2.03 5.57
C GLY A 330 -5.39 2.21 4.89
N ASP A 331 -5.13 3.45 4.50
CA ASP A 331 -3.84 3.87 3.99
C ASP A 331 -3.05 4.50 5.14
N LEU A 332 -1.93 3.87 5.50
CA LEU A 332 -1.15 4.13 6.71
C LEU A 332 0.14 4.86 6.38
N VAL A 333 0.36 5.99 7.03
CA VAL A 333 1.55 6.84 6.85
C VAL A 333 2.65 6.38 7.80
N ALA A 334 3.86 6.17 7.27
CA ALA A 334 5.05 5.85 8.06
C ALA A 334 6.25 6.71 7.65
N LEU A 335 7.22 6.83 8.56
CA LEU A 335 8.41 7.66 8.43
C LEU A 335 9.66 6.79 8.31
N LEU A 336 10.42 6.91 7.20
CA LEU A 336 11.70 6.22 7.02
C LEU A 336 12.87 7.13 7.40
N HIS A 337 12.91 8.37 6.88
CA HIS A 337 13.95 9.33 7.22
C HIS A 337 13.41 10.49 8.06
N ALA A 338 13.92 10.63 9.28
CA ALA A 338 13.46 11.64 10.24
C ALA A 338 14.03 13.04 9.98
N THR A 339 14.00 13.51 8.71
CA THR A 339 14.39 14.87 8.35
C THR A 339 13.45 15.90 9.00
N PRO A 340 13.88 17.16 9.21
CA PRO A 340 12.99 18.20 9.72
C PRO A 340 11.75 18.40 8.83
N GLN A 341 11.90 18.26 7.52
CA GLN A 341 10.84 18.39 6.51
C GLN A 341 9.84 17.22 6.62
N ALA A 342 10.35 15.99 6.69
CA ALA A 342 9.53 14.79 6.85
C ALA A 342 8.72 14.82 8.17
N LYS A 343 9.35 15.19 9.29
CA LYS A 343 8.64 15.36 10.57
C LYS A 343 7.56 16.44 10.50
N ARG A 344 7.78 17.48 9.71
CA ARG A 344 6.77 18.53 9.49
C ARG A 344 5.60 18.00 8.67
N LEU A 345 5.88 17.21 7.62
CA LEU A 345 4.86 16.56 6.81
C LEU A 345 4.03 15.58 7.65
N ILE A 346 4.65 14.73 8.47
CA ILE A 346 3.97 13.81 9.39
C ILE A 346 3.00 14.56 10.32
N ARG A 347 3.45 15.65 10.98
CA ARG A 347 2.57 16.46 11.85
C ARG A 347 1.42 17.10 11.08
N TYR A 348 1.66 17.53 9.86
CA TYR A 348 0.62 18.09 9.01
C TYR A 348 -0.40 17.04 8.60
N LEU A 349 0.04 15.89 8.08
CA LEU A 349 -0.83 14.78 7.66
C LEU A 349 -1.67 14.22 8.82
N SER A 350 -1.13 14.20 10.04
CA SER A 350 -1.86 13.78 11.25
C SER A 350 -2.74 14.89 11.85
N SER A 351 -2.80 16.08 11.25
CA SER A 351 -3.67 17.15 11.72
C SER A 351 -5.12 16.96 11.32
N PRO A 352 -6.10 17.38 12.15
CA PRO A 352 -7.52 17.29 11.80
C PRO A 352 -7.88 18.00 10.50
N ALA A 353 -7.16 19.06 10.15
CA ALA A 353 -7.38 19.82 8.93
C ALA A 353 -6.99 19.02 7.67
N ALA A 354 -5.81 18.41 7.65
CA ALA A 354 -5.35 17.59 6.54
C ALA A 354 -6.20 16.30 6.41
N GLN A 355 -6.50 15.64 7.53
CA GLN A 355 -7.36 14.46 7.60
C GLN A 355 -8.74 14.74 7.00
N ARG A 356 -9.36 15.86 7.37
CA ARG A 356 -10.66 16.28 6.81
C ARG A 356 -10.55 16.65 5.34
N ALA A 357 -9.54 17.43 4.96
CA ALA A 357 -9.38 17.86 3.57
C ALA A 357 -9.23 16.67 2.62
N TRP A 358 -8.48 15.64 3.03
CA TRP A 358 -8.33 14.42 2.27
C TRP A 358 -9.63 13.60 2.21
N ALA A 359 -10.29 13.39 3.36
CA ALA A 359 -11.57 12.68 3.42
C ALA A 359 -12.63 13.35 2.53
N ASP A 360 -12.74 14.68 2.56
CA ASP A 360 -13.70 15.43 1.74
C ASP A 360 -13.37 15.34 0.24
N ALA A 361 -12.08 15.37 -0.14
CA ALA A 361 -11.65 15.30 -1.54
C ALA A 361 -11.94 13.95 -2.19
N GLU A 362 -11.79 12.86 -1.45
CA GLU A 362 -11.98 11.48 -1.92
C GLU A 362 -13.35 10.89 -1.54
N SER A 363 -14.18 11.61 -0.82
CA SER A 363 -15.36 11.04 -0.14
C SER A 363 -14.97 9.79 0.68
N ALA A 364 -13.77 9.83 1.25
CA ALA A 364 -13.18 8.81 2.09
C ALA A 364 -13.51 9.05 3.57
N PHE A 365 -12.87 8.31 4.46
CA PHE A 365 -13.11 8.43 5.89
C PHE A 365 -11.79 8.68 6.62
N SER A 366 -11.87 9.50 7.66
CA SER A 366 -10.82 9.62 8.67
C SER A 366 -11.31 9.00 9.97
N VAL A 367 -10.42 8.31 10.66
CA VAL A 367 -10.66 7.80 12.02
C VAL A 367 -10.07 8.72 13.10
N ASP A 368 -9.52 9.88 12.73
CA ASP A 368 -9.19 10.93 13.68
C ASP A 368 -10.48 11.49 14.30
N THR A 369 -10.68 11.25 15.58
CA THR A 369 -11.88 11.67 16.31
C THR A 369 -12.12 13.17 16.30
N ARG A 370 -11.10 13.97 15.98
CA ARG A 370 -11.13 15.43 15.84
C ARG A 370 -11.52 15.87 14.43
N ALA A 371 -11.34 15.02 13.43
CA ALA A 371 -11.62 15.31 12.01
C ALA A 371 -13.03 14.87 11.60
N ARG A 372 -14.03 15.13 12.43
CA ARG A 372 -15.41 14.70 12.20
C ARG A 372 -15.91 15.07 10.81
N PRO A 373 -16.56 14.12 10.10
CA PRO A 373 -17.12 14.38 8.77
C PRO A 373 -18.15 15.50 8.82
N ALA A 374 -18.29 16.24 7.71
CA ALA A 374 -19.29 17.27 7.59
C ALA A 374 -20.70 16.69 7.74
N ALA A 375 -21.57 17.38 8.46
CA ALA A 375 -22.97 16.96 8.68
C ALA A 375 -23.80 16.91 7.38
N THR A 376 -23.28 17.44 6.28
CA THR A 376 -23.98 17.70 5.01
C THR A 376 -23.76 16.64 3.92
N GLY A 377 -23.04 15.56 4.16
CA GLY A 377 -22.79 14.50 3.18
C GLY A 377 -24.00 13.57 2.91
N PRO A 378 -23.93 12.70 1.89
CA PRO A 378 -24.95 11.67 1.63
C PRO A 378 -25.18 10.78 2.85
N THR A 379 -26.41 10.28 3.02
CA THR A 379 -26.77 9.44 4.18
C THR A 379 -25.88 8.22 4.33
N TRP A 380 -25.59 7.51 3.22
CA TRP A 380 -24.72 6.33 3.24
C TRP A 380 -23.33 6.66 3.80
N HIS A 381 -22.74 7.79 3.39
CA HIS A 381 -21.43 8.23 3.85
C HIS A 381 -21.43 8.55 5.35
N ARG A 382 -22.43 9.29 5.83
CA ARG A 382 -22.56 9.59 7.26
C ARG A 382 -22.72 8.33 8.12
N THR A 383 -23.52 7.36 7.63
CA THR A 383 -23.71 6.09 8.35
C THR A 383 -22.40 5.31 8.45
N LEU A 384 -21.63 5.18 7.34
CA LEU A 384 -20.33 4.53 7.35
C LEU A 384 -19.33 5.23 8.30
N ALA A 385 -19.25 6.56 8.23
CA ALA A 385 -18.40 7.33 9.14
C ALA A 385 -18.78 7.13 10.62
N THR A 386 -20.09 7.05 10.92
CA THR A 386 -20.57 6.77 12.28
C THR A 386 -20.17 5.37 12.73
N THR A 387 -20.24 4.37 11.85
CA THR A 387 -19.79 2.99 12.15
C THR A 387 -18.29 2.94 12.43
N LEU A 388 -17.48 3.57 11.57
CA LEU A 388 -16.02 3.62 11.73
C LEU A 388 -15.55 4.33 13.01
N LEU A 389 -16.34 5.28 13.51
CA LEU A 389 -16.05 6.05 14.73
C LEU A 389 -16.81 5.54 15.96
N SER A 390 -17.56 4.45 15.85
CA SER A 390 -18.41 3.94 16.92
C SER A 390 -17.58 3.26 18.01
N PRO A 391 -17.58 3.75 19.25
CA PRO A 391 -16.90 3.08 20.35
C PRO A 391 -17.62 1.80 20.81
N ALA A 392 -18.82 1.52 20.31
CA ALA A 392 -19.58 0.32 20.62
C ALA A 392 -19.35 -0.82 19.61
N ALA A 393 -18.76 -0.49 18.45
CA ALA A 393 -18.41 -1.47 17.44
C ALA A 393 -17.00 -2.04 17.68
N THR A 394 -16.78 -3.29 17.32
CA THR A 394 -15.45 -3.88 17.25
C THR A 394 -14.92 -3.75 15.83
N HIS A 395 -13.81 -3.05 15.65
CA HIS A 395 -13.14 -2.95 14.37
C HIS A 395 -11.92 -3.87 14.36
N CYS A 396 -11.85 -4.73 13.35
CA CYS A 396 -10.70 -5.60 13.11
C CYS A 396 -10.05 -5.18 11.79
N PHE A 397 -8.75 -4.88 11.82
CA PHE A 397 -8.03 -4.56 10.60
C PHE A 397 -8.00 -5.79 9.68
N ASP A 398 -8.05 -5.54 8.37
CA ASP A 398 -7.90 -6.52 7.29
C ASP A 398 -6.79 -7.52 7.61
N ALA A 399 -7.12 -8.82 7.57
CA ALA A 399 -6.19 -9.84 8.03
C ALA A 399 -5.00 -9.99 7.09
N SER A 400 -5.22 -9.96 5.78
CA SER A 400 -4.13 -10.08 4.80
C SER A 400 -3.19 -8.89 4.86
N ASP A 401 -3.71 -7.68 4.98
CA ASP A 401 -2.91 -6.47 5.16
C ASP A 401 -2.12 -6.46 6.48
N ALA A 402 -2.66 -7.09 7.51
CA ALA A 402 -2.03 -7.21 8.83
C ALA A 402 -1.04 -8.39 8.95
N MET A 403 -1.05 -9.32 8.01
CA MET A 403 -0.14 -10.46 7.99
C MET A 403 1.25 -10.09 7.44
N PRO A 404 2.29 -10.88 7.74
CA PRO A 404 3.59 -10.73 7.09
C PRO A 404 3.46 -10.82 5.56
N PRO A 405 4.23 -10.04 4.78
CA PRO A 405 4.09 -9.96 3.32
C PRO A 405 4.10 -11.31 2.60
N THR A 406 4.98 -12.23 3.01
CA THR A 406 5.07 -13.57 2.41
C THR A 406 3.81 -14.41 2.63
N VAL A 407 3.12 -14.23 3.77
CA VAL A 407 1.86 -14.92 4.07
C VAL A 407 0.70 -14.28 3.32
N ARG A 408 0.66 -12.95 3.28
CA ARG A 408 -0.33 -12.16 2.51
C ARG A 408 -0.32 -12.56 1.04
N ASP A 409 0.85 -12.54 0.41
CA ASP A 409 1.00 -12.80 -1.01
C ASP A 409 0.63 -14.25 -1.35
N ALA A 410 1.08 -15.22 -0.54
CA ALA A 410 0.68 -16.61 -0.69
C ALA A 410 -0.82 -16.84 -0.47
N PHE A 411 -1.46 -16.06 0.41
CA PHE A 411 -2.90 -16.11 0.63
C PHE A 411 -3.66 -15.64 -0.63
N ALA A 412 -3.27 -14.51 -1.22
CA ALA A 412 -3.86 -14.01 -2.47
C ALA A 412 -3.73 -15.00 -3.63
N GLU A 413 -2.55 -15.63 -3.79
CA GLU A 413 -2.34 -16.70 -4.77
C GLU A 413 -3.22 -17.93 -4.50
N ALA A 414 -3.30 -18.36 -3.23
CA ALA A 414 -4.11 -19.51 -2.85
C ALA A 414 -5.61 -19.30 -3.11
N VAL A 415 -6.10 -18.08 -2.97
CA VAL A 415 -7.48 -17.68 -3.29
C VAL A 415 -7.78 -17.91 -4.77
N ILE A 416 -6.90 -17.46 -5.66
CA ILE A 416 -7.05 -17.65 -7.11
C ILE A 416 -7.01 -19.13 -7.47
N ASP A 417 -6.06 -19.88 -6.90
CA ASP A 417 -5.94 -21.33 -7.15
C ASP A 417 -7.18 -22.11 -6.64
N TYR A 418 -7.70 -21.75 -5.47
CA TYR A 418 -8.90 -22.38 -4.93
C TYR A 418 -10.14 -22.17 -5.79
N LEU A 419 -10.33 -20.98 -6.35
CA LEU A 419 -11.45 -20.74 -7.29
C LEU A 419 -11.38 -21.68 -8.50
N ALA A 420 -10.19 -21.88 -9.03
CA ALA A 420 -9.96 -22.74 -10.19
C ALA A 420 -10.01 -24.24 -9.81
N HIS A 421 -9.49 -24.60 -8.65
CA HIS A 421 -9.28 -25.99 -8.22
C HIS A 421 -9.73 -26.22 -6.77
N PRO A 422 -11.03 -26.19 -6.46
CA PRO A 422 -11.52 -26.26 -5.07
C PRO A 422 -11.13 -27.55 -4.34
N ALA A 423 -10.83 -28.62 -5.05
CA ALA A 423 -10.33 -29.86 -4.48
C ALA A 423 -8.94 -29.70 -3.79
N ARG A 424 -8.19 -28.66 -4.14
CA ARG A 424 -6.86 -28.36 -3.57
C ARG A 424 -6.91 -27.64 -2.21
N LEU A 425 -8.09 -27.35 -1.65
CA LEU A 425 -8.20 -26.57 -0.42
C LEU A 425 -7.29 -27.10 0.71
N THR A 426 -7.25 -28.42 0.91
CA THR A 426 -6.42 -29.00 1.98
C THR A 426 -4.92 -28.74 1.77
N SER A 427 -4.43 -28.87 0.56
CA SER A 427 -3.02 -28.59 0.25
C SER A 427 -2.70 -27.10 0.36
N LEU A 428 -3.58 -26.21 -0.12
CA LEU A 428 -3.43 -24.76 -0.01
C LEU A 428 -3.33 -24.31 1.45
N LEU A 429 -4.28 -24.76 2.29
CA LEU A 429 -4.26 -24.45 3.73
C LEU A 429 -3.02 -25.02 4.43
N THR A 430 -2.49 -26.17 3.97
CA THR A 430 -1.25 -26.75 4.53
C THR A 430 -0.03 -25.89 4.13
N THR A 431 0.04 -25.41 2.90
CA THR A 431 1.10 -24.50 2.45
C THR A 431 1.09 -23.19 3.25
N LEU A 432 -0.09 -22.56 3.40
CA LEU A 432 -0.24 -21.35 4.21
C LEU A 432 0.14 -21.57 5.68
N ASP A 433 -0.21 -22.72 6.24
CA ASP A 433 0.16 -23.06 7.63
C ASP A 433 1.66 -23.28 7.81
N THR A 434 2.34 -23.78 6.79
CA THR A 434 3.80 -23.89 6.77
C THR A 434 4.46 -22.52 6.74
N LEU A 435 3.98 -21.61 5.90
CA LEU A 435 4.47 -20.22 5.84
C LEU A 435 4.21 -19.48 7.15
N ARG A 436 3.02 -19.65 7.75
CA ARG A 436 2.70 -19.09 9.07
C ARG A 436 3.74 -19.45 10.13
N SER A 437 4.25 -20.66 10.08
CA SER A 437 5.19 -21.21 11.07
C SER A 437 6.65 -20.97 10.69
N ALA A 438 6.95 -20.33 9.57
CA ALA A 438 8.29 -20.04 9.13
C ALA A 438 8.99 -19.04 10.10
N PRO A 439 10.29 -19.21 10.36
CA PRO A 439 11.04 -18.27 11.20
C PRO A 439 11.17 -16.91 10.50
N GLY A 440 11.33 -15.85 11.30
CA GLY A 440 11.56 -14.49 10.80
C GLY A 440 10.30 -13.72 10.41
N GLN A 441 9.10 -14.26 10.63
CA GLN A 441 7.84 -13.57 10.38
C GLN A 441 7.53 -12.55 11.49
N THR A 442 7.18 -11.34 11.12
CA THR A 442 6.74 -10.30 12.05
C THR A 442 5.21 -10.30 12.11
N TRP A 443 4.64 -10.79 13.21
CA TRP A 443 3.20 -10.83 13.43
C TRP A 443 2.75 -9.69 14.32
N LEU A 444 1.67 -9.01 13.94
CA LEU A 444 1.06 -7.99 14.79
C LEU A 444 0.48 -8.61 16.06
N PRO A 445 0.67 -7.97 17.23
CA PRO A 445 0.17 -8.48 18.50
C PRO A 445 -1.35 -8.42 18.61
N SER A 446 -1.96 -7.41 17.99
CA SER A 446 -3.41 -7.16 17.96
C SER A 446 -3.79 -6.48 16.65
N VAL A 447 -4.96 -6.83 16.12
CA VAL A 447 -5.54 -6.26 14.90
C VAL A 447 -6.99 -5.83 15.10
N CYS A 448 -7.60 -6.19 16.22
CA CYS A 448 -8.93 -5.75 16.60
C CYS A 448 -8.85 -4.79 17.80
N ASP A 449 -9.70 -3.76 17.79
CA ASP A 449 -10.01 -3.02 19.00
C ASP A 449 -11.04 -3.83 19.84
N GLN A 450 -11.04 -3.65 21.15
CA GLN A 450 -12.04 -4.22 22.07
C GLN A 450 -12.32 -5.72 21.89
N VAL A 451 -11.28 -6.54 21.78
CA VAL A 451 -11.47 -7.99 21.89
C VAL A 451 -11.65 -8.33 23.37
N PRO A 452 -12.84 -8.79 23.78
CA PRO A 452 -13.15 -9.10 25.19
C PRO A 452 -12.37 -10.29 25.72
#